data_26b9857ca02bd0bf316ab4dec657d9d0
#
_entry.id   26b9857ca02bd0bf316ab4dec657d9d0
#
_cell.length_a   1.000
_cell.length_b   1.000
_cell.length_c   1.000
_cell.angle_alpha   90.00
_cell.angle_beta   90.00
_cell.angle_gamma   90.00
#
_symmetry.space_group_name_H-M   'P 1'
#
loop_
_entity.id
_entity.type
_entity.pdbx_description
1 polymer ?
#
loop_
_entity_poly.entity_id
_entity_poly.type
_entity_poly.pdbx_seq_one_letter_code
_entity_poly.pdbx_strand_id
1 'polypeptide(L)'
;MCICQTVLSQNKMTLSLQEAIGVARGQSLLAKQIEANYSSYVHRYNSFKASLRPQLSLDGTLPAYDRSLINITQPDGSYKVQSVRRSILGSNLTVTQNIFWTGGNIFVSSGANLFTNKGNGLDQRQWQTAPFQVGINQPLSLFN
;
A
#
# COMPACT_ATOMS: atom_id res chain seq x y z
N MET A 1 -65.26 -26.45 5.22
CA MET A 1 -64.01 -26.84 4.55
C MET A 1 -62.90 -26.74 5.58
N CYS A 2 -62.60 -27.85 6.29
CA CYS A 2 -61.62 -27.89 7.40
C CYS A 2 -60.24 -28.13 6.82
N ILE A 3 -59.36 -27.17 6.91
CA ILE A 3 -57.94 -27.30 6.51
C ILE A 3 -57.21 -27.93 7.69
N CYS A 4 -56.89 -29.23 7.55
CA CYS A 4 -56.07 -29.95 8.49
C CYS A 4 -54.60 -29.52 8.27
N GLN A 5 -54.05 -28.68 9.18
CA GLN A 5 -52.61 -28.39 9.18
C GLN A 5 -51.87 -29.58 9.76
N THR A 6 -51.11 -30.23 8.93
CA THR A 6 -50.16 -31.26 9.33
C THR A 6 -49.03 -30.63 10.12
N VAL A 7 -49.02 -30.86 11.43
CA VAL A 7 -47.90 -30.51 12.31
C VAL A 7 -46.74 -31.42 11.95
N LEU A 8 -45.72 -30.87 11.31
CA LEU A 8 -44.45 -31.57 11.06
C LEU A 8 -43.80 -31.91 12.40
N SER A 9 -43.75 -33.19 12.72
CA SER A 9 -43.09 -33.70 13.90
C SER A 9 -41.62 -33.31 13.90
N GLN A 10 -41.22 -32.58 14.93
CA GLN A 10 -39.82 -32.26 15.15
C GLN A 10 -39.07 -33.56 15.47
N ASN A 11 -38.06 -33.86 14.63
CA ASN A 11 -37.21 -35.04 14.83
C ASN A 11 -36.41 -34.83 16.14
N LYS A 12 -36.75 -35.56 17.20
CA LYS A 12 -36.01 -35.58 18.46
C LYS A 12 -34.66 -36.22 18.22
N MET A 13 -33.62 -35.44 18.12
CA MET A 13 -32.23 -35.90 18.06
C MET A 13 -31.75 -36.16 19.48
N THR A 14 -31.61 -37.45 19.84
CA THR A 14 -30.96 -37.83 21.13
C THR A 14 -29.45 -37.85 20.91
N LEU A 15 -28.76 -36.85 21.46
CA LEU A 15 -27.31 -36.77 21.38
C LEU A 15 -26.68 -37.27 22.70
N SER A 16 -25.65 -38.06 22.58
CA SER A 16 -24.77 -38.38 23.70
C SER A 16 -23.98 -37.13 24.10
N LEU A 17 -23.46 -37.05 25.36
CA LEU A 17 -22.67 -35.90 25.82
C LEU A 17 -21.48 -35.58 24.89
N GLN A 18 -20.82 -36.62 24.38
CA GLN A 18 -19.65 -36.47 23.53
C GLN A 18 -20.05 -35.97 22.11
N GLU A 19 -21.17 -36.43 21.58
CA GLU A 19 -21.71 -35.93 20.32
C GLU A 19 -22.19 -34.48 20.44
N ALA A 20 -22.81 -34.10 21.55
CA ALA A 20 -23.22 -32.74 21.80
C ALA A 20 -22.02 -31.80 21.87
N ILE A 21 -20.91 -32.18 22.52
CA ILE A 21 -19.65 -31.43 22.56
C ILE A 21 -19.05 -31.33 21.14
N GLY A 22 -19.07 -32.41 20.37
CA GLY A 22 -18.60 -32.42 18.99
C GLY A 22 -19.35 -31.44 18.08
N VAL A 23 -20.68 -31.45 18.17
CA VAL A 23 -21.56 -30.54 17.42
C VAL A 23 -21.36 -29.09 17.88
N ALA A 24 -21.25 -28.87 19.19
CA ALA A 24 -20.99 -27.52 19.73
C ALA A 24 -19.66 -26.96 19.25
N ARG A 25 -18.60 -27.76 19.19
CA ARG A 25 -17.30 -27.35 18.64
C ARG A 25 -17.33 -27.09 17.14
N GLY A 26 -18.00 -27.93 16.35
CA GLY A 26 -18.01 -27.82 14.89
C GLY A 26 -19.00 -26.82 14.33
N GLN A 27 -20.15 -26.61 15.00
CA GLN A 27 -21.25 -25.81 14.47
C GLN A 27 -21.54 -24.53 15.26
N SER A 28 -20.94 -24.33 16.43
CA SER A 28 -21.11 -23.12 17.22
C SER A 28 -20.51 -21.91 16.47
N LEU A 29 -21.31 -20.86 16.34
CA LEU A 29 -20.86 -19.58 15.81
C LEU A 29 -19.69 -19.01 16.58
N LEU A 30 -19.70 -19.17 17.92
CA LEU A 30 -18.63 -18.74 18.80
C LEU A 30 -17.33 -19.49 18.53
N ALA A 31 -17.38 -20.83 18.34
CA ALA A 31 -16.20 -21.61 18.02
C ALA A 31 -15.56 -21.17 16.69
N LYS A 32 -16.37 -20.93 15.65
CA LYS A 32 -15.90 -20.41 14.37
C LYS A 32 -15.32 -19.00 14.49
N GLN A 33 -15.91 -18.16 15.33
CA GLN A 33 -15.38 -16.81 15.59
C GLN A 33 -14.02 -16.86 16.30
N ILE A 34 -13.85 -17.75 17.28
CA ILE A 34 -12.58 -17.94 17.98
C ILE A 34 -11.49 -18.43 17.01
N GLU A 35 -11.81 -19.39 16.15
CA GLU A 35 -10.89 -19.90 15.14
C GLU A 35 -10.48 -18.81 14.14
N ALA A 36 -11.43 -18.02 13.66
CA ALA A 36 -11.18 -16.89 12.77
C ALA A 36 -10.30 -15.81 13.45
N ASN A 37 -10.57 -15.51 14.72
CA ASN A 37 -9.78 -14.58 15.50
C ASN A 37 -8.35 -15.10 15.71
N TYR A 38 -8.20 -16.37 16.07
CA TYR A 38 -6.88 -17.00 16.23
C TYR A 38 -6.08 -16.91 14.91
N SER A 39 -6.68 -17.28 13.80
CA SER A 39 -6.07 -17.16 12.47
C SER A 39 -5.65 -15.71 12.17
N SER A 40 -6.50 -14.74 12.49
CA SER A 40 -6.19 -13.31 12.35
C SER A 40 -4.96 -12.90 13.18
N TYR A 41 -4.85 -13.33 14.42
CA TYR A 41 -3.68 -13.03 15.27
C TYR A 41 -2.40 -13.68 14.74
N VAL A 42 -2.47 -14.92 14.27
CA VAL A 42 -1.32 -15.59 13.64
C VAL A 42 -0.85 -14.83 12.39
N HIS A 43 -1.78 -14.39 11.53
CA HIS A 43 -1.44 -13.59 10.36
C HIS A 43 -0.85 -12.23 10.72
N ARG A 44 -1.39 -11.55 11.74
CA ARG A 44 -0.82 -10.28 12.25
C ARG A 44 0.62 -10.46 12.76
N TYR A 45 0.87 -11.52 13.52
CA TYR A 45 2.21 -11.83 14.00
C TYR A 45 3.18 -12.12 12.85
N ASN A 46 2.76 -12.89 11.86
CA ASN A 46 3.57 -13.17 10.67
C ASN A 46 3.85 -11.90 9.84
N SER A 47 2.86 -11.02 9.70
CA SER A 47 3.01 -9.72 9.04
C SER A 47 4.00 -8.83 9.79
N PHE A 48 3.91 -8.79 11.12
CA PHE A 48 4.87 -8.08 11.96
C PHE A 48 6.30 -8.62 11.77
N LYS A 49 6.48 -9.94 11.82
CA LYS A 49 7.78 -10.55 11.52
C LYS A 49 8.30 -10.23 10.13
N ALA A 50 7.42 -10.21 9.14
CA ALA A 50 7.78 -9.86 7.77
C ALA A 50 8.18 -8.38 7.65
N SER A 51 7.54 -7.47 8.38
CA SER A 51 7.88 -6.04 8.37
C SER A 51 9.26 -5.72 8.95
N LEU A 52 9.85 -6.64 9.71
CA LEU A 52 11.21 -6.51 10.23
C LEU A 52 12.28 -6.97 9.22
N ARG A 53 11.88 -7.53 8.09
CA ARG A 53 12.81 -7.91 7.02
C ARG A 53 13.00 -6.75 6.05
N PRO A 54 14.12 -6.72 5.29
CA PRO A 54 14.31 -5.75 4.22
C PRO A 54 13.14 -5.84 3.23
N GLN A 55 12.55 -4.69 2.93
CA GLN A 55 11.46 -4.56 1.97
C GLN A 55 11.96 -3.85 0.73
N LEU A 56 11.71 -4.45 -0.41
CA LEU A 56 12.03 -3.88 -1.71
C LEU A 56 10.76 -3.30 -2.32
N SER A 57 10.79 -2.03 -2.70
CA SER A 57 9.73 -1.36 -3.45
C SER A 57 10.26 -0.79 -4.75
N LEU A 58 9.47 -0.91 -5.79
CA LEU A 58 9.70 -0.28 -7.09
C LEU A 58 8.53 0.64 -7.39
N ASP A 59 8.81 1.93 -7.43
CA ASP A 59 7.83 2.96 -7.76
C ASP A 59 8.10 3.47 -9.17
N GLY A 60 7.06 3.57 -9.98
CA GLY A 60 7.15 4.05 -11.34
C GLY A 60 6.18 5.20 -11.61
N THR A 61 6.67 6.28 -12.18
CA THR A 61 5.83 7.35 -12.72
C THR A 61 5.73 7.15 -14.23
N LEU A 62 4.54 6.76 -14.68
CA LEU A 62 4.23 6.72 -16.11
C LEU A 62 4.29 8.14 -16.68
N PRO A 63 4.44 8.32 -18.00
CA PRO A 63 4.53 9.65 -18.57
C PRO A 63 3.38 10.54 -18.11
N ALA A 64 3.68 11.44 -17.19
CA ALA A 64 2.76 12.47 -16.74
C ALA A 64 2.92 13.67 -17.68
N TYR A 65 1.84 14.04 -18.37
CA TYR A 65 1.82 15.16 -19.31
C TYR A 65 1.20 16.37 -18.63
N ASP A 66 1.95 17.47 -18.63
CA ASP A 66 1.49 18.77 -18.18
C ASP A 66 1.64 19.80 -19.29
N ARG A 67 0.68 20.71 -19.40
CA ARG A 67 0.73 21.85 -20.30
C ARG A 67 0.44 23.11 -19.51
N SER A 68 1.44 23.98 -19.43
CA SER A 68 1.34 25.24 -18.72
C SER A 68 1.67 26.42 -19.62
N LEU A 69 1.10 27.57 -19.31
CA LEU A 69 1.46 28.86 -19.89
C LEU A 69 2.39 29.56 -18.93
N ILE A 70 3.59 29.89 -19.38
CA ILE A 70 4.58 30.61 -18.59
C ILE A 70 4.86 31.96 -19.24
N ASN A 71 5.09 32.98 -18.42
CA ASN A 71 5.53 34.29 -18.86
C ASN A 71 7.05 34.30 -18.93
N ILE A 72 7.58 34.58 -20.11
CA ILE A 72 9.01 34.72 -20.33
C ILE A 72 9.32 36.19 -20.48
N THR A 73 10.21 36.72 -19.65
CA THR A 73 10.71 38.08 -19.78
C THR A 73 11.70 38.15 -20.96
N GLN A 74 11.40 39.01 -21.91
CA GLN A 74 12.27 39.27 -23.03
C GLN A 74 13.43 40.21 -22.64
N PRO A 75 14.55 40.27 -23.40
CA PRO A 75 15.64 41.17 -23.08
C PRO A 75 15.25 42.65 -23.11
N ASP A 76 14.13 42.99 -23.77
CA ASP A 76 13.57 44.35 -23.81
C ASP A 76 12.67 44.69 -22.61
N GLY A 77 12.55 43.77 -21.61
CA GLY A 77 11.69 43.90 -20.46
C GLY A 77 10.23 43.59 -20.68
N SER A 78 9.80 43.23 -21.90
CA SER A 78 8.43 42.78 -22.17
C SER A 78 8.17 41.34 -21.77
N TYR A 79 6.91 40.98 -21.51
CA TYR A 79 6.51 39.60 -21.16
C TYR A 79 5.85 38.93 -22.38
N LYS A 80 6.36 37.75 -22.70
CA LYS A 80 5.75 36.90 -23.73
C LYS A 80 5.20 35.63 -23.07
N VAL A 81 3.91 35.37 -23.28
CA VAL A 81 3.26 34.14 -22.81
C VAL A 81 3.65 32.99 -23.75
N GLN A 82 4.23 31.94 -23.18
CA GLN A 82 4.63 30.73 -23.91
C GLN A 82 3.99 29.48 -23.37
N SER A 83 3.48 28.64 -24.23
CA SER A 83 2.99 27.31 -23.86
C SER A 83 4.14 26.31 -23.78
N VAL A 84 4.32 25.73 -22.62
CA VAL A 84 5.29 24.66 -22.35
C VAL A 84 4.55 23.36 -22.09
N ARG A 85 4.96 22.31 -22.76
CA ARG A 85 4.50 20.93 -22.53
C ARG A 85 5.61 20.19 -21.82
N ARG A 86 5.31 19.65 -20.67
CA ARG A 86 6.24 18.84 -19.87
C ARG A 86 5.75 17.41 -19.80
N SER A 87 6.67 16.47 -19.96
CA SER A 87 6.44 15.06 -19.70
C SER A 87 7.49 14.55 -18.73
N ILE A 88 7.06 13.81 -17.71
CA ILE A 88 7.93 13.19 -16.72
C ILE A 88 7.70 11.69 -16.76
N LEU A 89 8.76 10.95 -16.96
CA LEU A 89 8.81 9.49 -16.84
C LEU A 89 9.88 9.16 -15.82
N GLY A 90 9.54 8.37 -14.80
CA GLY A 90 10.49 8.05 -13.74
C GLY A 90 10.32 6.66 -13.17
N SER A 91 11.39 6.15 -12.57
CA SER A 91 11.36 4.96 -11.75
C SER A 91 12.27 5.14 -10.55
N ASN A 92 11.86 4.60 -9.41
CA ASN A 92 12.60 4.61 -8.17
C ASN A 92 12.56 3.24 -7.52
N LEU A 93 13.72 2.67 -7.24
CA LEU A 93 13.88 1.40 -6.53
C LEU A 93 14.37 1.72 -5.12
N THR A 94 13.65 1.24 -4.11
CA THR A 94 13.97 1.50 -2.71
C THR A 94 14.00 0.20 -1.92
N VAL A 95 15.05 0.02 -1.13
CA VAL A 95 15.16 -1.02 -0.09
C VAL A 95 15.04 -0.33 1.25
N THR A 96 14.07 -0.73 2.06
CA THR A 96 13.85 -0.20 3.40
C THR A 96 13.98 -1.30 4.44
N GLN A 97 14.72 -1.05 5.50
CA GLN A 97 14.88 -1.94 6.65
C GLN A 97 14.46 -1.24 7.93
N ASN A 98 13.47 -1.77 8.61
CA ASN A 98 13.05 -1.29 9.92
C ASN A 98 14.02 -1.76 11.01
N ILE A 99 14.38 -0.86 11.93
CA ILE A 99 15.24 -1.13 13.07
C ILE A 99 14.34 -1.32 14.30
N PHE A 100 14.21 -2.56 14.74
CA PHE A 100 13.30 -2.92 15.84
C PHE A 100 13.61 -2.16 17.15
N TRP A 101 14.88 -1.96 17.48
CA TRP A 101 15.27 -1.41 18.78
C TRP A 101 15.09 0.09 18.91
N THR A 102 15.18 0.81 17.82
CA THR A 102 15.07 2.27 17.84
C THR A 102 13.77 2.78 17.23
N GLY A 103 12.99 1.90 16.59
CA GLY A 103 11.79 2.29 15.86
C GLY A 103 12.06 3.12 14.61
N GLY A 104 13.33 3.27 14.23
CA GLY A 104 13.74 3.94 13.00
C GLY A 104 13.77 3.02 11.81
N ASN A 105 14.12 3.56 10.65
CA ASN A 105 14.38 2.80 9.45
C ASN A 105 15.62 3.31 8.71
N ILE A 106 16.30 2.39 8.04
CA ILE A 106 17.36 2.68 7.07
C ILE A 106 16.79 2.42 5.70
N PHE A 107 17.09 3.27 4.75
CA PHE A 107 16.72 3.04 3.37
C PHE A 107 17.88 3.29 2.41
N VAL A 108 17.85 2.55 1.32
CA VAL A 108 18.74 2.72 0.17
C VAL A 108 17.85 2.86 -1.05
N SER A 109 18.04 3.90 -1.82
CA SER A 109 17.24 4.12 -3.03
C SER A 109 18.11 4.43 -4.23
N SER A 110 17.60 4.09 -5.41
CA SER A 110 18.17 4.41 -6.71
C SER A 110 17.04 4.83 -7.64
N GLY A 111 17.19 5.96 -8.30
CA GLY A 111 16.14 6.49 -9.15
C GLY A 111 16.65 7.17 -10.42
N ALA A 112 15.80 7.13 -11.44
CA ALA A 112 16.06 7.83 -12.70
C ALA A 112 14.75 8.47 -13.18
N ASN A 113 14.83 9.75 -13.53
CA ASN A 113 13.73 10.52 -14.10
C ASN A 113 14.13 11.09 -15.45
N LEU A 114 13.24 10.97 -16.41
CA LEU A 114 13.35 11.58 -17.70
C LEU A 114 12.37 12.75 -17.80
N PHE A 115 12.90 13.95 -17.92
CA PHE A 115 12.14 15.16 -18.16
C PHE A 115 12.19 15.49 -19.65
N THR A 116 11.04 15.65 -20.26
CA THR A 116 10.93 16.13 -21.63
C THR A 116 10.10 17.40 -21.62
N ASN A 117 10.72 18.51 -21.98
CA ASN A 117 10.07 19.81 -22.13
C ASN A 117 9.98 20.12 -23.61
N LYS A 118 8.78 20.39 -24.11
CA LYS A 118 8.52 20.81 -25.50
C LYS A 118 7.82 22.16 -25.47
N GLY A 119 8.42 23.12 -26.14
CA GLY A 119 7.89 24.47 -26.28
C GLY A 119 8.56 25.18 -27.44
N ASN A 120 7.98 26.28 -27.94
CA ASN A 120 8.43 27.04 -29.09
C ASN A 120 9.97 27.15 -29.24
N GLY A 121 10.59 26.16 -29.92
CA GLY A 121 12.03 26.13 -30.18
C GLY A 121 12.90 25.57 -29.03
N LEU A 122 12.31 25.10 -27.94
CA LEU A 122 13.03 24.52 -26.82
C LEU A 122 12.57 23.07 -26.59
N ASP A 123 12.99 22.16 -27.45
CA ASP A 123 12.85 20.73 -27.17
C ASP A 123 14.05 20.29 -26.33
N GLN A 124 13.85 20.21 -25.01
CA GLN A 124 14.84 19.72 -24.08
C GLN A 124 14.44 18.36 -23.53
N ARG A 125 15.38 17.45 -23.58
CA ARG A 125 15.28 16.13 -22.95
C ARG A 125 16.42 15.97 -21.96
N GLN A 126 16.09 15.79 -20.68
CA GLN A 126 17.07 15.75 -19.61
C GLN A 126 16.82 14.50 -18.75
N TRP A 127 17.89 13.76 -18.52
CA TRP A 127 17.93 12.70 -17.53
C TRP A 127 18.41 13.28 -16.21
N GLN A 128 17.68 12.97 -15.15
CA GLN A 128 18.10 13.20 -13.78
C GLN A 128 18.17 11.84 -13.09
N THR A 129 19.35 11.45 -12.67
CA THR A 129 19.59 10.17 -12.01
C THR A 129 20.16 10.40 -10.62
N ALA A 130 19.61 9.67 -9.65
CA ALA A 130 20.20 9.51 -8.33
C ALA A 130 20.63 8.04 -8.21
N PRO A 131 21.85 7.68 -8.67
CA PRO A 131 22.25 6.29 -8.79
C PRO A 131 22.27 5.56 -7.44
N PHE A 132 22.54 6.30 -6.37
CA PHE A 132 22.62 5.73 -5.04
C PHE A 132 22.38 6.79 -3.98
N GLN A 133 21.40 6.56 -3.12
CA GLN A 133 21.07 7.42 -1.97
C GLN A 133 20.83 6.54 -0.76
N VAL A 134 21.50 6.82 0.36
CA VAL A 134 21.32 6.15 1.65
C VAL A 134 20.78 7.16 2.64
N GLY A 135 19.79 6.76 3.41
CA GLY A 135 19.23 7.60 4.46
C GLY A 135 18.81 6.80 5.68
N ILE A 136 18.76 7.49 6.80
CA ILE A 136 18.27 6.97 8.07
C ILE A 136 17.17 7.91 8.54
N ASN A 137 16.03 7.35 8.90
CA ASN A 137 14.93 8.08 9.52
C ASN A 137 14.74 7.53 10.93
N GLN A 138 15.02 8.38 11.93
CA GLN A 138 14.96 8.02 13.33
C GLN A 138 13.98 8.94 14.06
N PRO A 139 12.85 8.44 14.58
CA PRO A 139 11.98 9.23 15.45
C PRO A 139 12.72 9.54 16.76
N LEU A 140 12.76 10.82 17.10
CA LEU A 140 13.42 11.31 18.34
C LEU A 140 12.44 11.42 19.51
N SER A 141 11.14 11.25 19.27
CA SER A 141 10.16 11.18 20.35
C SER A 141 10.29 9.83 21.06
N LEU A 142 10.88 9.88 22.24
CA LEU A 142 10.84 8.76 23.17
C LEU A 142 9.37 8.50 23.51
N PHE A 143 9.01 7.23 23.46
CA PHE A 143 7.69 6.71 23.82
C PHE A 143 7.21 7.33 25.13
N ASN A 144 6.03 7.91 25.06
CA ASN A 144 5.27 8.29 26.25
C ASN A 144 4.17 7.25 26.45
#